data_fd56340eb25d043cabd8ccb0e5c447bc
#
_entry.id   fd56340eb25d043cabd8ccb0e5c447bc
#
_cell.length_a   1.000
_cell.length_b   1.000
_cell.length_c   1.000
_cell.angle_alpha   90.00
_cell.angle_beta   90.00
_cell.angle_gamma   90.00
#
_symmetry.space_group_name_H-M   'P 1'
#
loop_
_entity.id
_entity.type
_entity.pdbx_description
1 polymer ?
#
loop_
_entity_poly.entity_id
_entity_poly.type
_entity_poly.pdbx_seq_one_letter_code
_entity_poly.pdbx_strand_id
1 'polypeptide(L)'
;MGDHEIKGTYNPKEFEEKRYKMWEENGYFKPSMDKTKESYCIMMPPPNVTGKLHMGHALDGTIQDILIRFKRMQGYNTLWLPGSDHASISTEMKVVQKIKSEGKNKYELGREKFLEEAWDWTKHYGGTIQEQQRKLGCSCDWDRRRFTLDEGLSEAVLEQFI
;
A
#
# COMPACT_ATOMS: atom_id res chain seq x y z
N MET A 1 2.00 20.66 36.21
CA MET A 1 1.48 20.60 34.83
C MET A 1 2.13 21.74 34.08
N GLY A 2 3.10 21.45 33.23
CA GLY A 2 3.80 22.48 32.46
C GLY A 2 2.88 23.01 31.37
N ASP A 3 2.71 24.31 31.30
CA ASP A 3 2.04 24.99 30.20
C ASP A 3 2.81 24.72 28.91
N HIS A 4 2.40 23.72 28.16
CA HIS A 4 2.84 23.53 26.77
C HIS A 4 2.07 24.49 25.89
N GLU A 5 2.48 25.74 25.85
CA GLU A 5 2.01 26.73 24.91
C GLU A 5 2.36 26.26 23.50
N ILE A 6 1.36 25.95 22.68
CA ILE A 6 1.56 25.62 21.27
C ILE A 6 1.97 26.92 20.57
N LYS A 7 3.28 27.09 20.35
CA LYS A 7 3.83 28.28 19.68
C LYS A 7 3.99 28.00 18.20
N GLY A 8 3.34 28.80 17.36
CA GLY A 8 3.56 28.86 15.92
C GLY A 8 2.55 28.07 15.07
N THR A 9 2.78 28.11 13.77
CA THR A 9 1.99 27.36 12.76
C THR A 9 2.43 25.89 12.73
N TYR A 10 1.47 24.97 12.61
CA TYR A 10 1.76 23.55 12.46
C TYR A 10 2.66 23.30 11.27
N ASN A 11 3.79 22.63 11.50
CA ASN A 11 4.72 22.22 10.46
C ASN A 11 4.73 20.68 10.35
N PRO A 12 4.05 20.08 9.36
CA PRO A 12 3.93 18.63 9.22
C PRO A 12 5.29 17.92 9.13
N LYS A 13 6.29 18.54 8.49
CA LYS A 13 7.63 17.96 8.30
C LYS A 13 8.38 17.67 9.61
N GLU A 14 8.05 18.40 10.67
CA GLU A 14 8.69 18.22 11.98
C GLU A 14 8.12 17.04 12.78
N PHE A 15 6.85 16.68 12.53
CA PHE A 15 6.10 15.78 13.39
C PHE A 15 5.62 14.50 12.70
N GLU A 16 5.10 14.59 11.47
CA GLU A 16 4.33 13.49 10.87
C GLU A 16 5.17 12.24 10.64
N GLU A 17 6.32 12.37 10.02
CA GLU A 17 7.18 11.21 9.71
C GLU A 17 7.65 10.48 10.97
N LYS A 18 8.11 11.23 11.96
CA LYS A 18 8.56 10.68 13.25
C LYS A 18 7.41 9.99 13.99
N ARG A 19 6.24 10.59 13.95
CA ARG A 19 5.03 10.06 14.61
C ARG A 19 4.57 8.77 13.94
N TYR A 20 4.49 8.78 12.62
CA TYR A 20 4.07 7.61 11.86
C TYR A 20 5.03 6.43 12.06
N LYS A 21 6.33 6.68 11.98
CA LYS A 21 7.38 5.68 12.24
C LYS A 21 7.24 5.08 13.64
N MET A 22 7.03 5.90 14.66
CA MET A 22 6.81 5.43 16.02
C MET A 22 5.58 4.52 16.11
N TRP A 23 4.48 4.82 15.42
CA TRP A 23 3.28 3.98 15.41
C TRP A 23 3.53 2.62 14.76
N GLU A 24 4.26 2.62 13.65
CA GLU A 24 4.61 1.40 12.89
C GLU A 24 5.56 0.51 13.72
N GLU A 25 6.61 1.08 14.29
CA GLU A 25 7.60 0.38 15.13
C GLU A 25 6.99 -0.23 16.40
N ASN A 26 6.02 0.44 17.00
CA ASN A 26 5.31 -0.08 18.17
C ASN A 26 4.17 -1.06 17.81
N GLY A 27 3.95 -1.34 16.54
CA GLY A 27 2.96 -2.30 16.09
C GLY A 27 1.49 -1.88 16.34
N TYR A 28 1.21 -0.59 16.46
CA TYR A 28 -0.14 -0.10 16.78
C TYR A 28 -1.18 -0.37 15.69
N PHE A 29 -0.72 -0.74 14.50
CA PHE A 29 -1.60 -1.06 13.37
C PHE A 29 -1.91 -2.55 13.26
N LYS A 30 -1.24 -3.39 14.05
CA LYS A 30 -1.39 -4.85 14.00
C LYS A 30 -2.59 -5.32 14.80
N PRO A 31 -3.30 -6.35 14.32
CA PRO A 31 -4.33 -7.01 15.13
C PRO A 31 -3.68 -7.74 16.31
N SER A 32 -4.41 -7.82 17.41
CA SER A 32 -4.00 -8.62 18.55
C SER A 32 -4.41 -10.11 18.35
N MET A 33 -3.73 -11.01 19.08
CA MET A 33 -4.14 -12.43 19.14
C MET A 33 -5.22 -12.69 20.19
N ASP A 34 -5.77 -11.63 20.79
CA ASP A 34 -6.83 -11.71 21.81
C ASP A 34 -8.16 -12.09 21.18
N LYS A 35 -8.57 -13.37 21.37
CA LYS A 35 -9.81 -13.92 20.85
C LYS A 35 -11.07 -13.44 21.59
N THR A 36 -10.93 -12.70 22.70
CA THR A 36 -12.05 -12.14 23.44
C THR A 36 -12.60 -10.87 22.80
N LYS A 37 -11.81 -10.22 21.95
CA LYS A 37 -12.19 -9.01 21.23
C LYS A 37 -12.97 -9.33 19.96
N GLU A 38 -14.02 -8.56 19.71
CA GLU A 38 -14.74 -8.61 18.44
C GLU A 38 -13.83 -8.17 17.29
N SER A 39 -13.86 -8.89 16.18
CA SER A 39 -13.01 -8.62 15.03
C SER A 39 -13.65 -7.63 14.06
N TYR A 40 -12.84 -6.72 13.52
CA TYR A 40 -13.22 -5.82 12.45
C TYR A 40 -12.13 -5.74 11.39
N CYS A 41 -12.44 -6.17 10.18
CA CYS A 41 -11.46 -6.25 9.10
C CYS A 41 -11.93 -5.45 7.89
N ILE A 42 -11.01 -4.67 7.31
CA ILE A 42 -11.16 -4.10 5.96
C ILE A 42 -10.03 -4.62 5.09
N MET A 43 -10.38 -5.11 3.92
CA MET A 43 -9.42 -5.38 2.84
C MET A 43 -9.35 -4.14 1.96
N MET A 44 -8.19 -3.51 1.90
CA MET A 44 -8.00 -2.35 1.03
C MET A 44 -8.14 -2.78 -0.43
N PRO A 45 -8.95 -2.12 -1.26
CA PRO A 45 -8.90 -2.31 -2.70
C PRO A 45 -7.47 -2.06 -3.20
N PRO A 46 -6.80 -3.06 -3.78
CA PRO A 46 -5.38 -2.95 -4.07
C PRO A 46 -5.13 -1.98 -5.22
N PRO A 47 -4.38 -0.89 -5.02
CA PRO A 47 -4.06 0.04 -6.09
C PRO A 47 -3.23 -0.63 -7.19
N ASN A 48 -3.54 -0.30 -8.45
CA ASN A 48 -2.79 -0.73 -9.62
C ASN A 48 -1.37 -0.12 -9.62
N VAL A 49 -0.34 -0.92 -9.89
CA VAL A 49 1.06 -0.44 -9.99
C VAL A 49 1.34 0.29 -11.33
N THR A 50 0.35 1.01 -11.84
CA THR A 50 0.44 1.75 -13.11
C THR A 50 1.04 3.15 -12.96
N GLY A 51 1.20 3.63 -11.74
CA GLY A 51 1.74 4.96 -11.44
C GLY A 51 1.53 5.37 -9.99
N LYS A 52 1.59 6.69 -9.75
CA LYS A 52 1.35 7.28 -8.42
C LYS A 52 -0.14 7.28 -8.07
N LEU A 53 -0.45 7.31 -6.77
CA LEU A 53 -1.81 7.49 -6.31
C LEU A 53 -2.36 8.88 -6.71
N HIS A 54 -3.66 8.97 -6.85
CA HIS A 54 -4.40 10.21 -7.12
C HIS A 54 -5.44 10.48 -6.02
N MET A 55 -6.12 11.61 -6.09
CA MET A 55 -7.08 12.04 -5.06
C MET A 55 -8.19 11.02 -4.77
N GLY A 56 -8.61 10.24 -5.78
CA GLY A 56 -9.59 9.17 -5.58
C GLY A 56 -9.08 8.09 -4.62
N HIS A 57 -7.82 7.66 -4.76
CA HIS A 57 -7.20 6.73 -3.82
C HIS A 57 -7.04 7.33 -2.41
N ALA A 58 -6.72 8.63 -2.34
CA ALA A 58 -6.61 9.32 -1.06
C ALA A 58 -7.97 9.37 -0.33
N LEU A 59 -9.05 9.66 -1.04
CA LEU A 59 -10.40 9.67 -0.50
C LEU A 59 -10.82 8.29 0.01
N ASP A 60 -10.67 7.27 -0.84
CA ASP A 60 -11.00 5.88 -0.50
C ASP A 60 -10.22 5.39 0.73
N GLY A 61 -8.90 5.56 0.73
CA GLY A 61 -8.05 5.19 1.86
C GLY A 61 -8.36 5.96 3.14
N THR A 62 -8.69 7.25 3.04
CA THR A 62 -9.05 8.07 4.20
C THR A 62 -10.34 7.58 4.86
N ILE A 63 -11.37 7.25 4.07
CA ILE A 63 -12.64 6.73 4.61
C ILE A 63 -12.41 5.40 5.33
N GLN A 64 -11.64 4.50 4.74
CA GLN A 64 -11.30 3.21 5.36
C GLN A 64 -10.50 3.41 6.65
N ASP A 65 -9.51 4.31 6.65
CA ASP A 65 -8.68 4.60 7.82
C ASP A 65 -9.50 5.18 8.99
N ILE A 66 -10.45 6.07 8.69
CA ILE A 66 -11.38 6.60 9.70
C ILE A 66 -12.14 5.45 10.37
N LEU A 67 -12.71 4.54 9.60
CA LEU A 67 -13.47 3.40 10.13
C LEU A 67 -12.59 2.47 10.98
N ILE A 68 -11.41 2.13 10.51
CA ILE A 68 -10.46 1.27 11.23
C ILE A 68 -10.01 1.93 12.55
N ARG A 69 -9.68 3.22 12.53
CA ARG A 69 -9.28 3.96 13.74
C ARG A 69 -10.43 4.06 14.72
N PHE A 70 -11.64 4.35 14.24
CA PHE A 70 -12.82 4.41 15.07
C PHE A 70 -13.09 3.07 15.77
N LYS A 71 -13.06 1.96 15.03
CA LYS A 71 -13.24 0.61 15.59
C LYS A 71 -12.11 0.24 16.55
N ARG A 72 -10.88 0.62 16.27
CA ARG A 72 -9.74 0.41 17.19
C ARG A 72 -9.93 1.16 18.51
N MET A 73 -10.43 2.40 18.47
CA MET A 73 -10.75 3.16 19.69
C MET A 73 -11.92 2.55 20.48
N GLN A 74 -12.85 1.86 19.82
CA GLN A 74 -13.93 1.12 20.48
C GLN A 74 -13.46 -0.22 21.10
N GLY A 75 -12.18 -0.59 20.95
CA GLY A 75 -11.61 -1.82 21.52
C GLY A 75 -11.70 -3.05 20.64
N TYR A 76 -12.18 -2.93 19.40
CA TYR A 76 -12.18 -4.04 18.45
C TYR A 76 -10.77 -4.52 18.12
N ASN A 77 -10.66 -5.80 17.77
CA ASN A 77 -9.47 -6.36 17.15
C ASN A 77 -9.50 -6.04 15.66
N THR A 78 -8.77 -4.99 15.26
CA THR A 78 -8.89 -4.44 13.91
C THR A 78 -7.76 -4.93 13.01
N LEU A 79 -8.11 -5.29 11.77
CA LEU A 79 -7.16 -5.53 10.68
C LEU A 79 -7.54 -4.67 9.47
N TRP A 80 -6.63 -3.83 9.03
CA TRP A 80 -6.69 -3.22 7.71
C TRP A 80 -5.60 -3.82 6.84
N LEU A 81 -6.00 -4.67 5.89
CA LEU A 81 -5.09 -5.43 5.05
C LEU A 81 -4.74 -4.63 3.79
N PRO A 82 -3.49 -4.17 3.63
CA PRO A 82 -3.04 -3.46 2.44
C PRO A 82 -2.66 -4.44 1.33
N GLY A 83 -2.75 -3.95 0.08
CA GLY A 83 -2.30 -4.70 -1.09
C GLY A 83 -1.93 -3.80 -2.24
N SER A 84 -1.47 -4.41 -3.33
CA SER A 84 -1.28 -3.76 -4.63
C SER A 84 -1.59 -4.75 -5.75
N ASP A 85 -2.09 -4.23 -6.88
CA ASP A 85 -2.47 -5.01 -8.03
C ASP A 85 -1.45 -4.84 -9.16
N HIS A 86 -1.04 -5.95 -9.76
CA HIS A 86 -0.17 -5.97 -10.92
C HIS A 86 -0.82 -5.35 -12.18
N ALA A 87 -2.15 -5.29 -12.23
CA ALA A 87 -2.96 -4.63 -13.26
C ALA A 87 -2.66 -5.05 -14.72
N SER A 88 -1.95 -6.17 -14.90
CA SER A 88 -1.68 -6.85 -16.17
C SER A 88 -1.50 -5.90 -17.39
N ILE A 89 -2.51 -5.83 -18.27
CA ILE A 89 -2.49 -5.06 -19.52
C ILE A 89 -2.14 -3.58 -19.30
N SER A 90 -2.68 -2.96 -18.26
CA SER A 90 -2.45 -1.54 -17.98
C SER A 90 -1.00 -1.27 -17.60
N THR A 91 -0.38 -2.14 -16.81
CA THR A 91 1.03 -2.07 -16.45
C THR A 91 1.92 -2.35 -17.66
N GLU A 92 1.58 -3.36 -18.46
CA GLU A 92 2.30 -3.65 -19.71
C GLU A 92 2.32 -2.43 -20.64
N MET A 93 1.17 -1.76 -20.84
CA MET A 93 1.09 -0.53 -21.65
C MET A 93 2.04 0.56 -21.14
N LYS A 94 2.15 0.75 -19.81
CA LYS A 94 3.05 1.74 -19.21
C LYS A 94 4.53 1.37 -19.42
N VAL A 95 4.88 0.10 -19.26
CA VAL A 95 6.22 -0.41 -19.53
C VAL A 95 6.59 -0.21 -21.00
N VAL A 96 5.68 -0.54 -21.93
CA VAL A 96 5.89 -0.33 -23.38
C VAL A 96 6.09 1.16 -23.69
N GLN A 97 5.32 2.06 -23.07
CA GLN A 97 5.50 3.50 -23.25
C GLN A 97 6.87 3.96 -22.77
N LYS A 98 7.33 3.48 -21.59
CA LYS A 98 8.66 3.75 -21.05
C LYS A 98 9.74 3.28 -22.03
N ILE A 99 9.70 2.03 -22.45
CA ILE A 99 10.69 1.43 -23.37
C ILE A 99 10.77 2.23 -24.68
N LYS A 100 9.63 2.63 -25.24
CA LYS A 100 9.57 3.48 -26.44
C LYS A 100 10.19 4.86 -26.23
N SER A 101 10.00 5.47 -25.06
CA SER A 101 10.62 6.77 -24.74
C SER A 101 12.13 6.68 -24.61
N GLU A 102 12.67 5.49 -24.33
CA GLU A 102 14.11 5.19 -24.30
C GLU A 102 14.67 4.78 -25.68
N GLY A 103 13.85 4.86 -26.72
CA GLY A 103 14.26 4.47 -28.09
C GLY A 103 14.36 2.98 -28.34
N LYS A 104 13.80 2.16 -27.44
CA LYS A 104 13.80 0.70 -27.55
C LYS A 104 12.45 0.18 -28.07
N ASN A 105 12.44 -1.06 -28.60
CA ASN A 105 11.24 -1.73 -29.06
C ASN A 105 11.02 -3.02 -28.25
N LYS A 106 9.78 -3.26 -27.80
CA LYS A 106 9.40 -4.45 -27.04
C LYS A 106 9.78 -5.75 -27.77
N TYR A 107 9.58 -5.81 -29.09
CA TYR A 107 9.84 -7.02 -29.89
C TYR A 107 11.32 -7.28 -30.08
N GLU A 108 12.15 -6.23 -30.12
CA GLU A 108 13.61 -6.33 -30.23
C GLU A 108 14.26 -6.71 -28.90
N LEU A 109 13.66 -6.27 -27.78
CA LEU A 109 14.12 -6.65 -26.42
C LEU A 109 13.97 -8.15 -26.15
N GLY A 110 12.93 -8.79 -26.68
CA GLY A 110 12.55 -10.15 -26.35
C GLY A 110 11.86 -10.28 -24.99
N ARG A 111 11.32 -11.49 -24.73
CA ARG A 111 10.45 -11.75 -23.57
C ARG A 111 11.16 -11.55 -22.23
N GLU A 112 12.37 -12.08 -22.08
CA GLU A 112 13.08 -12.07 -20.80
C GLU A 112 13.38 -10.64 -20.34
N LYS A 113 14.01 -9.84 -21.19
CA LYS A 113 14.32 -8.45 -20.87
C LYS A 113 13.08 -7.58 -20.69
N PHE A 114 12.01 -7.89 -21.43
CA PHE A 114 10.74 -7.20 -21.20
C PHE A 114 10.16 -7.50 -19.80
N LEU A 115 10.24 -8.74 -19.33
CA LEU A 115 9.81 -9.11 -17.98
C LEU A 115 10.67 -8.44 -16.90
N GLU A 116 11.97 -8.30 -17.09
CA GLU A 116 12.85 -7.54 -16.19
C GLU A 116 12.38 -6.08 -16.06
N GLU A 117 12.12 -5.41 -17.19
CA GLU A 117 11.59 -4.04 -17.20
C GLU A 117 10.22 -3.93 -16.50
N ALA A 118 9.36 -4.95 -16.69
CA ALA A 118 8.04 -4.99 -16.03
C ALA A 118 8.16 -5.18 -14.52
N TRP A 119 9.09 -6.03 -14.05
CA TRP A 119 9.34 -6.21 -12.63
C TRP A 119 9.99 -4.98 -11.99
N ASP A 120 10.90 -4.30 -12.68
CA ASP A 120 11.50 -3.06 -12.19
C ASP A 120 10.47 -1.95 -12.07
N TRP A 121 9.58 -1.83 -13.06
CA TRP A 121 8.42 -0.93 -12.99
C TRP A 121 7.55 -1.22 -11.77
N THR A 122 7.21 -2.48 -11.56
CA THR A 122 6.36 -2.94 -10.46
C THR A 122 7.00 -2.65 -9.09
N LYS A 123 8.29 -2.92 -8.93
CA LYS A 123 9.03 -2.60 -7.71
C LYS A 123 9.05 -1.10 -7.43
N HIS A 124 9.33 -0.30 -8.45
CA HIS A 124 9.39 1.15 -8.33
C HIS A 124 8.05 1.76 -7.90
N TYR A 125 6.98 1.47 -8.64
CA TYR A 125 5.67 2.05 -8.35
C TYR A 125 4.99 1.42 -7.15
N GLY A 126 5.16 0.14 -6.91
CA GLY A 126 4.68 -0.50 -5.69
C GLY A 126 5.29 0.13 -4.43
N GLY A 127 6.60 0.43 -4.44
CA GLY A 127 7.26 1.19 -3.37
C GLY A 127 6.71 2.60 -3.22
N THR A 128 6.59 3.33 -4.33
CA THR A 128 6.04 4.70 -4.34
C THR A 128 4.62 4.77 -3.77
N ILE A 129 3.75 3.83 -4.15
CA ILE A 129 2.37 3.75 -3.64
C ILE A 129 2.35 3.60 -2.12
N GLN A 130 3.17 2.71 -1.58
CA GLN A 130 3.26 2.48 -0.13
C GLN A 130 3.77 3.71 0.62
N GLU A 131 4.78 4.39 0.08
CA GLU A 131 5.26 5.65 0.66
C GLU A 131 4.18 6.72 0.67
N GLN A 132 3.40 6.84 -0.40
CA GLN A 132 2.28 7.77 -0.48
C GLN A 132 1.19 7.42 0.55
N GLN A 133 0.85 6.14 0.72
CA GLN A 133 -0.11 5.69 1.74
C GLN A 133 0.40 5.97 3.16
N ARG A 134 1.69 5.77 3.44
CA ARG A 134 2.29 6.15 4.73
C ARG A 134 2.23 7.65 4.98
N LYS A 135 2.49 8.46 3.96
CA LYS A 135 2.36 9.92 4.05
C LYS A 135 0.93 10.39 4.26
N LEU A 136 -0.06 9.66 3.76
CA LEU A 136 -1.48 9.88 4.07
C LEU A 136 -1.85 9.46 5.49
N GLY A 137 -0.96 8.76 6.20
CA GLY A 137 -1.18 8.29 7.56
C GLY A 137 -1.98 6.98 7.64
N CYS A 138 -2.11 6.22 6.56
CA CYS A 138 -2.87 4.96 6.53
C CYS A 138 -2.41 3.98 7.60
N SER A 139 -3.28 3.58 8.51
CA SER A 139 -2.97 2.71 9.65
C SER A 139 -3.16 1.21 9.33
N CYS A 140 -2.56 0.79 8.21
CA CYS A 140 -2.60 -0.59 7.74
C CYS A 140 -1.59 -1.49 8.46
N ASP A 141 -1.85 -2.79 8.46
CA ASP A 141 -0.85 -3.80 8.84
C ASP A 141 0.10 -4.09 7.67
N TRP A 142 1.20 -3.36 7.61
CA TRP A 142 2.18 -3.44 6.52
C TRP A 142 2.90 -4.78 6.42
N ASP A 143 3.01 -5.53 7.51
CA ASP A 143 3.65 -6.85 7.52
C ASP A 143 2.80 -7.90 6.79
N ARG A 144 1.48 -7.66 6.68
CA ARG A 144 0.53 -8.54 5.98
C ARG A 144 0.23 -8.10 4.56
N ARG A 145 0.99 -7.13 4.03
CA ARG A 145 0.79 -6.66 2.66
C ARG A 145 0.81 -7.80 1.66
N ARG A 146 -0.11 -7.74 0.70
CA ARG A 146 -0.20 -8.70 -0.41
C ARG A 146 0.01 -8.01 -1.76
N PHE A 147 0.52 -8.76 -2.71
CA PHE A 147 0.61 -8.37 -4.11
C PHE A 147 -0.04 -9.46 -4.96
N THR A 148 -0.85 -9.09 -5.95
CA THR A 148 -1.67 -10.03 -6.72
C THR A 148 -0.88 -11.07 -7.52
N LEU A 149 0.45 -10.90 -7.70
CA LEU A 149 1.37 -11.89 -8.24
C LEU A 149 2.36 -12.44 -7.21
N ASP A 150 2.10 -12.29 -5.90
CA ASP A 150 2.93 -12.97 -4.92
C ASP A 150 2.75 -14.51 -5.02
N GLU A 151 3.73 -15.24 -4.51
CA GLU A 151 3.78 -16.70 -4.61
C GLU A 151 2.50 -17.37 -4.12
N GLY A 152 2.03 -17.02 -2.92
CA GLY A 152 0.85 -17.65 -2.33
C GLY A 152 -0.45 -17.32 -3.07
N LEU A 153 -0.61 -16.11 -3.65
CA LEU A 153 -1.78 -15.80 -4.49
C LEU A 153 -1.67 -16.47 -5.86
N SER A 154 -0.47 -16.60 -6.41
CA SER A 154 -0.23 -17.33 -7.65
C SER A 154 -0.54 -18.82 -7.50
N GLU A 155 -0.13 -19.44 -6.41
CA GLU A 155 -0.48 -20.82 -6.06
C GLU A 155 -1.99 -20.99 -5.93
N ALA A 156 -2.66 -20.10 -5.19
CA ALA A 156 -4.12 -20.15 -5.02
C ALA A 156 -4.88 -20.05 -6.35
N VAL A 157 -4.37 -19.26 -7.30
CA VAL A 157 -4.95 -19.19 -8.65
C VAL A 157 -4.76 -20.50 -9.40
N LEU A 158 -3.57 -21.11 -9.33
CA LEU A 158 -3.30 -22.40 -9.98
C LEU A 158 -4.16 -23.52 -9.41
N GLU A 159 -4.29 -23.63 -8.10
CA GLU A 159 -5.17 -24.58 -7.42
C GLU A 159 -6.63 -24.49 -7.89
N GLN A 160 -7.09 -23.30 -8.28
CA GLN A 160 -8.46 -23.10 -8.76
C GLN A 160 -8.69 -23.66 -10.17
N PHE A 161 -7.62 -23.92 -10.95
CA PHE A 161 -7.68 -24.44 -12.32
C PHE A 161 -7.37 -25.93 -12.42
N ILE A 162 -7.00 -26.60 -11.34
CA ILE A 162 -6.74 -28.03 -11.26
C ILE A 162 -7.96 -28.73 -10.67
#